data_5cc3c2d985ee08e543995b1656564d1b
#
_entry.id   5cc3c2d985ee08e543995b1656564d1b
#
_cell.length_a   1.000
_cell.length_b   1.000
_cell.length_c   1.000
_cell.angle_alpha   90.00
_cell.angle_beta   90.00
_cell.angle_gamma   90.00
#
_symmetry.space_group_name_H-M   'P 1'
#
loop_
_entity.id
_entity.type
_entity.pdbx_description
1 polymer ?
#
loop_
_entity_poly.entity_id
_entity_poly.type
_entity_poly.pdbx_seq_one_letter_code
_entity_poly.pdbx_strand_id
1 'polypeptide(L)'
;MAVLAISGGEKVRTQGWPSWPPDDPGFLENLKKVLDSGVWGTGGAFREQAERAMAEFHGAEFAVAVNNGTAALEVPLRVLGVGVGDEVIVPPYTFVATATSVVAVGGVPVFVDIDPETCNLDPTKIEEAITEYTKAIIPVHIGG
;
A
#
# COMPACT_ATOMS: atom_id res chain seq x y z
N MET A 1 39.94 -11.76 2.33
CA MET A 1 38.56 -11.43 2.79
C MET A 1 38.32 -9.94 2.50
N ALA A 2 37.17 -9.60 1.92
CA ALA A 2 36.82 -8.20 1.70
C ALA A 2 36.65 -7.51 3.06
N VAL A 3 37.20 -6.30 3.21
CA VAL A 3 37.05 -5.48 4.41
C VAL A 3 35.69 -4.79 4.37
N LEU A 4 34.91 -4.90 5.43
CA LEU A 4 33.61 -4.23 5.53
C LEU A 4 33.78 -2.71 5.48
N ALA A 5 32.84 -1.99 4.88
CA ALA A 5 32.89 -0.53 4.77
C ALA A 5 32.99 0.17 6.15
N ILE A 6 32.32 -0.37 7.18
CA ILE A 6 32.42 0.12 8.58
C ILE A 6 33.82 -0.05 9.17
N SER A 7 34.62 -0.98 8.64
CA SER A 7 36.00 -1.25 9.04
C SER A 7 37.04 -0.62 8.10
N GLY A 8 36.61 0.35 7.28
CA GLY A 8 37.50 1.06 6.33
C GLY A 8 37.55 0.46 4.93
N GLY A 9 36.72 -0.53 4.61
CA GLY A 9 36.57 -1.06 3.25
C GLY A 9 35.81 -0.11 2.33
N GLU A 10 35.75 -0.48 1.06
CA GLU A 10 35.04 0.29 0.02
C GLU A 10 33.54 0.30 0.30
N LYS A 11 32.91 1.48 0.19
CA LYS A 11 31.46 1.64 0.36
C LYS A 11 30.76 1.20 -0.92
N VAL A 12 29.76 0.35 -0.81
CA VAL A 12 28.87 -0.06 -1.92
C VAL A 12 28.13 1.15 -2.50
N ARG A 13 27.83 2.14 -1.67
CA ARG A 13 27.19 3.39 -2.07
C ARG A 13 27.92 4.58 -1.47
N THR A 14 28.33 5.53 -2.32
CA THR A 14 29.01 6.79 -1.93
C THR A 14 28.06 7.98 -1.92
N GLN A 15 26.95 7.90 -2.65
CA GLN A 15 25.93 8.94 -2.65
C GLN A 15 24.98 8.76 -1.46
N GLY A 16 24.51 9.84 -0.87
CA GLY A 16 23.46 9.84 0.15
C GLY A 16 22.15 9.23 -0.38
N TRP A 17 21.28 8.84 0.52
CA TRP A 17 19.90 8.47 0.16
C TRP A 17 19.13 9.74 -0.21
N PRO A 18 18.15 9.65 -1.13
CA PRO A 18 17.23 10.74 -1.38
C PRO A 18 16.56 11.20 -0.08
N SER A 19 16.34 12.51 0.04
CA SER A 19 15.58 13.06 1.18
C SER A 19 14.12 12.59 1.10
N TRP A 20 13.53 12.35 2.26
CA TRP A 20 12.10 12.10 2.39
C TRP A 20 11.51 12.99 3.49
N PRO A 21 10.42 13.70 3.24
CA PRO A 21 9.74 13.84 1.95
C PRO A 21 10.63 14.55 0.90
N PRO A 22 10.36 14.37 -0.41
CA PRO A 22 11.06 15.11 -1.45
C PRO A 22 10.76 16.60 -1.32
N ASP A 23 11.76 17.44 -1.58
CA ASP A 23 11.59 18.89 -1.62
C ASP A 23 11.11 19.29 -3.03
N ASP A 24 9.81 19.59 -3.14
CA ASP A 24 9.20 20.06 -4.39
C ASP A 24 8.53 21.41 -4.14
N PRO A 25 9.01 22.51 -4.77
CA PRO A 25 8.44 23.84 -4.61
C PRO A 25 6.96 23.90 -5.06
N GLY A 26 6.51 23.01 -5.94
CA GLY A 26 5.12 22.89 -6.37
C GLY A 26 4.15 22.52 -5.25
N PHE A 27 4.62 21.89 -4.17
CA PHE A 27 3.76 21.52 -3.04
C PHE A 27 3.10 22.74 -2.38
N LEU A 28 3.90 23.78 -2.09
CA LEU A 28 3.37 25.01 -1.46
C LEU A 28 2.41 25.76 -2.39
N GLU A 29 2.72 25.82 -3.69
CA GLU A 29 1.86 26.45 -4.67
C GLU A 29 0.51 25.74 -4.78
N ASN A 30 0.51 24.42 -4.88
CA ASN A 30 -0.71 23.62 -4.95
C ASN A 30 -1.52 23.69 -3.66
N LEU A 31 -0.85 23.64 -2.50
CA LEU A 31 -1.51 23.81 -1.21
C LEU A 31 -2.17 25.19 -1.10
N LYS A 32 -1.50 26.24 -1.56
CA LYS A 32 -2.07 27.59 -1.58
C LYS A 32 -3.33 27.64 -2.45
N LYS A 33 -3.33 27.03 -3.65
CA LYS A 33 -4.51 26.95 -4.51
C LYS A 33 -5.69 26.28 -3.82
N VAL A 34 -5.44 25.19 -3.07
CA VAL A 34 -6.48 24.52 -2.27
C VAL A 34 -7.04 25.45 -1.21
N LEU A 35 -6.17 26.14 -0.45
CA LEU A 35 -6.60 27.07 0.59
C LEU A 35 -7.42 28.22 0.01
N ASP A 36 -6.94 28.84 -1.08
CA ASP A 36 -7.62 29.96 -1.75
C ASP A 36 -8.98 29.56 -2.33
N SER A 37 -9.18 28.30 -2.69
CA SER A 37 -10.46 27.81 -3.21
C SER A 37 -11.59 27.83 -2.17
N GLY A 38 -11.25 27.82 -0.88
CA GLY A 38 -12.23 27.72 0.22
C GLY A 38 -12.92 26.36 0.33
N VAL A 39 -12.60 25.38 -0.55
CA VAL A 39 -13.18 24.02 -0.54
C VAL A 39 -12.09 23.02 -0.21
N TRP A 40 -12.04 22.61 1.06
CA TRP A 40 -10.94 21.79 1.61
C TRP A 40 -11.31 20.33 1.81
N GLY A 41 -12.52 19.91 1.50
CA GLY A 41 -13.04 18.58 1.74
C GLY A 41 -13.71 17.95 0.52
N THR A 42 -14.77 17.21 0.78
CA THR A 42 -15.58 16.56 -0.26
C THR A 42 -16.14 17.57 -1.24
N GLY A 43 -16.07 17.26 -2.55
CA GLY A 43 -16.53 18.16 -3.63
C GLY A 43 -15.47 19.16 -4.12
N GLY A 44 -14.25 19.11 -3.59
CA GLY A 44 -13.16 19.97 -4.08
C GLY A 44 -12.59 19.49 -5.42
N ALA A 45 -12.39 20.43 -6.36
CA ALA A 45 -11.84 20.15 -7.69
C ALA A 45 -10.45 19.48 -7.63
N PHE A 46 -9.66 19.77 -6.62
CA PHE A 46 -8.32 19.16 -6.44
C PHE A 46 -8.39 17.68 -6.07
N ARG A 47 -9.40 17.25 -5.30
CA ARG A 47 -9.66 15.84 -5.05
C ARG A 47 -10.00 15.10 -6.34
N GLU A 48 -10.91 15.64 -7.13
CA GLU A 48 -11.30 15.04 -8.41
C GLU A 48 -10.14 14.96 -9.40
N GLN A 49 -9.27 15.99 -9.42
CA GLN A 49 -8.06 15.96 -10.24
C GLN A 49 -7.09 14.88 -9.79
N ALA A 50 -6.89 14.71 -8.47
CA ALA A 50 -6.03 13.66 -7.91
C ALA A 50 -6.57 12.25 -8.21
N GLU A 51 -7.88 12.03 -8.05
CA GLU A 51 -8.56 10.77 -8.37
C GLU A 51 -8.41 10.44 -9.86
N ARG A 52 -8.61 11.42 -10.74
CA ARG A 52 -8.43 11.23 -12.18
C ARG A 52 -6.99 10.92 -12.56
N ALA A 53 -6.02 11.67 -12.04
CA ALA A 53 -4.61 11.43 -12.30
C ALA A 53 -4.15 10.05 -11.79
N MET A 54 -4.65 9.60 -10.64
CA MET A 54 -4.37 8.28 -10.10
C MET A 54 -4.98 7.17 -10.96
N ALA A 55 -6.21 7.34 -11.42
CA ALA A 55 -6.87 6.40 -12.32
C ALA A 55 -6.09 6.28 -13.65
N GLU A 56 -5.74 7.40 -14.27
CA GLU A 56 -4.94 7.44 -15.50
C GLU A 56 -3.58 6.77 -15.32
N PHE A 57 -2.87 7.08 -14.24
CA PHE A 57 -1.55 6.49 -13.95
C PHE A 57 -1.59 4.96 -13.82
N HIS A 58 -2.66 4.42 -13.24
CA HIS A 58 -2.83 2.97 -13.05
C HIS A 58 -3.60 2.29 -14.19
N GLY A 59 -4.04 3.01 -15.21
CA GLY A 59 -4.88 2.46 -16.29
C GLY A 59 -6.23 1.96 -15.79
N ALA A 60 -6.72 2.51 -14.67
CA ALA A 60 -8.02 2.18 -14.07
C ALA A 60 -9.10 3.14 -14.57
N GLU A 61 -10.36 2.69 -14.58
CA GLU A 61 -11.49 3.54 -14.98
C GLU A 61 -11.79 4.59 -13.92
N PHE A 62 -11.63 4.24 -12.64
CA PHE A 62 -11.90 5.11 -11.49
C PHE A 62 -10.83 4.99 -10.42
N ALA A 63 -10.66 6.06 -9.66
CA ALA A 63 -9.98 6.05 -8.37
C ALA A 63 -10.81 6.84 -7.35
N VAL A 64 -10.75 6.42 -6.09
CA VAL A 64 -11.48 7.06 -4.99
C VAL A 64 -10.51 7.38 -3.87
N ALA A 65 -10.41 8.66 -3.53
CA ALA A 65 -9.60 9.10 -2.41
C ALA A 65 -10.28 8.78 -1.07
N VAL A 66 -9.52 8.18 -0.17
CA VAL A 66 -9.92 7.90 1.21
C VAL A 66 -8.97 8.58 2.19
N ASN A 67 -9.30 8.62 3.46
CA ASN A 67 -8.56 9.38 4.46
C ASN A 67 -7.18 8.80 4.83
N ASN A 68 -6.94 7.50 4.60
CA ASN A 68 -5.66 6.84 4.84
C ASN A 68 -5.60 5.46 4.15
N GLY A 69 -4.41 4.84 4.15
CA GLY A 69 -4.18 3.54 3.53
C GLY A 69 -4.94 2.38 4.19
N THR A 70 -5.19 2.42 5.50
CA THR A 70 -5.98 1.39 6.18
C THR A 70 -7.42 1.39 5.64
N ALA A 71 -8.04 2.56 5.52
CA ALA A 71 -9.36 2.69 4.90
C ALA A 71 -9.36 2.23 3.43
N ALA A 72 -8.24 2.47 2.70
CA ALA A 72 -8.08 1.99 1.33
C ALA A 72 -8.04 0.46 1.24
N LEU A 73 -7.67 -0.25 2.30
CA LEU A 73 -7.74 -1.71 2.39
C LEU A 73 -9.13 -2.19 2.85
N GLU A 74 -9.72 -1.52 3.84
CA GLU A 74 -11.04 -1.93 4.37
C GLU A 74 -12.18 -1.77 3.36
N VAL A 75 -12.18 -0.68 2.58
CA VAL A 75 -13.28 -0.40 1.64
C VAL A 75 -13.42 -1.50 0.58
N PRO A 76 -12.36 -1.92 -0.15
CA PRO A 76 -12.46 -3.02 -1.10
C PRO A 76 -12.90 -4.33 -0.46
N LEU A 77 -12.41 -4.67 0.74
CA LEU A 77 -12.82 -5.88 1.44
C LEU A 77 -14.34 -5.88 1.74
N ARG A 78 -14.89 -4.74 2.17
CA ARG A 78 -16.34 -4.59 2.37
C ARG A 78 -17.12 -4.68 1.06
N VAL A 79 -16.60 -4.11 -0.03
CA VAL A 79 -17.23 -4.20 -1.36
C VAL A 79 -17.25 -5.63 -1.87
N LEU A 80 -16.19 -6.42 -1.59
CA LEU A 80 -16.13 -7.85 -1.89
C LEU A 80 -17.01 -8.72 -0.98
N GLY A 81 -17.63 -8.11 0.05
CA GLY A 81 -18.49 -8.79 1.00
C GLY A 81 -17.73 -9.64 2.02
N VAL A 82 -16.47 -9.30 2.30
CA VAL A 82 -15.70 -9.97 3.37
C VAL A 82 -16.32 -9.65 4.73
N GLY A 83 -16.58 -10.68 5.53
CA GLY A 83 -17.19 -10.59 6.84
C GLY A 83 -16.81 -11.75 7.76
N VAL A 84 -17.64 -11.99 8.77
CA VAL A 84 -17.39 -13.02 9.78
C VAL A 84 -17.35 -14.43 9.15
N GLY A 85 -16.22 -15.12 9.36
CA GLY A 85 -15.98 -16.46 8.84
C GLY A 85 -15.29 -16.49 7.48
N ASP A 86 -15.18 -15.36 6.77
CA ASP A 86 -14.45 -15.27 5.52
C ASP A 86 -12.94 -15.12 5.77
N GLU A 87 -12.14 -15.74 4.93
CA GLU A 87 -10.69 -15.72 4.99
C GLU A 87 -10.10 -14.81 3.92
N VAL A 88 -9.01 -14.10 4.30
CA VAL A 88 -8.23 -13.27 3.38
C VAL A 88 -6.76 -13.63 3.51
N ILE A 89 -6.14 -14.06 2.42
CA ILE A 89 -4.71 -14.41 2.39
C ILE A 89 -3.89 -13.11 2.39
N VAL A 90 -2.90 -13.05 3.29
CA VAL A 90 -2.00 -11.90 3.48
C VAL A 90 -0.56 -12.37 3.72
N PRO A 91 0.48 -11.60 3.33
CA PRO A 91 1.86 -11.94 3.69
C PRO A 91 2.13 -11.56 5.16
N PRO A 92 3.06 -12.26 5.85
CA PRO A 92 3.51 -11.90 7.19
C PRO A 92 4.47 -10.69 7.21
N TYR A 93 5.18 -10.45 6.11
CA TYR A 93 6.10 -9.31 5.98
C TYR A 93 5.40 -8.14 5.30
N THR A 94 4.78 -7.30 6.11
CA THR A 94 3.98 -6.15 5.68
C THR A 94 3.78 -5.17 6.83
N PHE A 95 3.19 -4.00 6.53
CA PHE A 95 2.67 -3.13 7.57
C PHE A 95 1.43 -3.77 8.22
N VAL A 96 1.30 -3.64 9.52
CA VAL A 96 0.25 -4.29 10.32
C VAL A 96 -1.19 -4.03 9.79
N ALA A 97 -1.42 -2.89 9.13
CA ALA A 97 -2.72 -2.55 8.57
C ALA A 97 -3.23 -3.58 7.55
N THR A 98 -2.35 -4.32 6.87
CA THR A 98 -2.77 -5.36 5.93
C THR A 98 -3.60 -6.44 6.62
N ALA A 99 -3.16 -6.93 7.78
CA ALA A 99 -3.91 -7.94 8.54
C ALA A 99 -5.04 -7.31 9.36
N THR A 100 -4.80 -6.13 9.99
CA THR A 100 -5.84 -5.50 10.83
C THR A 100 -7.03 -4.98 10.04
N SER A 101 -6.87 -4.61 8.77
CA SER A 101 -8.00 -4.26 7.90
C SER A 101 -8.95 -5.45 7.65
N VAL A 102 -8.40 -6.66 7.54
CA VAL A 102 -9.20 -7.89 7.44
C VAL A 102 -10.00 -8.12 8.72
N VAL A 103 -9.34 -7.99 9.88
CA VAL A 103 -10.01 -8.13 11.19
C VAL A 103 -11.08 -7.05 11.38
N ALA A 104 -10.81 -5.82 10.95
CA ALA A 104 -11.75 -4.69 11.09
C ALA A 104 -13.04 -4.87 10.29
N VAL A 105 -13.02 -5.65 9.20
CA VAL A 105 -14.23 -6.00 8.45
C VAL A 105 -14.88 -7.31 8.94
N GLY A 106 -14.28 -7.98 9.94
CA GLY A 106 -14.78 -9.22 10.52
C GLY A 106 -14.22 -10.49 9.90
N GLY A 107 -13.30 -10.38 8.95
CA GLY A 107 -12.64 -11.51 8.31
C GLY A 107 -11.49 -12.10 9.15
N VAL A 108 -10.94 -13.20 8.70
CA VAL A 108 -9.82 -13.92 9.28
C VAL A 108 -8.59 -13.78 8.36
N PRO A 109 -7.49 -13.13 8.78
CA PRO A 109 -6.27 -13.09 7.99
C PRO A 109 -5.57 -14.46 8.01
N VAL A 110 -5.34 -15.03 6.84
CA VAL A 110 -4.59 -16.28 6.65
C VAL A 110 -3.21 -15.92 6.14
N PHE A 111 -2.19 -16.19 6.95
CA PHE A 111 -0.81 -15.84 6.61
C PHE A 111 -0.20 -16.90 5.70
N VAL A 112 0.26 -16.46 4.52
CA VAL A 112 1.05 -17.25 3.58
C VAL A 112 2.44 -16.65 3.50
N ASP A 113 3.46 -17.50 3.63
CA ASP A 113 4.85 -17.08 3.74
C ASP A 113 5.34 -16.35 2.48
N ILE A 114 6.44 -15.64 2.64
CA ILE A 114 7.07 -14.86 1.58
C ILE A 114 8.15 -15.67 0.85
N ASP A 115 8.43 -15.28 -0.38
CA ASP A 115 9.61 -15.67 -1.12
C ASP A 115 10.84 -14.95 -0.50
N PRO A 116 11.89 -15.66 -0.08
CA PRO A 116 13.04 -15.06 0.60
C PRO A 116 13.90 -14.16 -0.29
N GLU A 117 13.80 -14.27 -1.62
CA GLU A 117 14.58 -13.44 -2.55
C GLU A 117 13.88 -12.10 -2.80
N THR A 118 12.56 -12.11 -2.94
CA THR A 118 11.77 -10.91 -3.25
C THR A 118 11.13 -10.27 -2.04
N CYS A 119 11.00 -11.01 -0.91
CA CYS A 119 10.25 -10.62 0.28
C CYS A 119 8.75 -10.37 0.03
N ASN A 120 8.24 -10.71 -1.13
CA ASN A 120 6.81 -10.63 -1.46
C ASN A 120 6.11 -11.96 -1.15
N LEU A 121 4.77 -11.94 -1.09
CA LEU A 121 3.95 -13.14 -0.94
C LEU A 121 4.38 -14.21 -1.95
N ASP A 122 4.70 -15.43 -1.48
CA ASP A 122 5.12 -16.55 -2.32
C ASP A 122 3.91 -17.13 -3.10
N PRO A 123 3.82 -16.93 -4.42
CA PRO A 123 2.68 -17.39 -5.17
C PRO A 123 2.54 -18.92 -5.21
N THR A 124 3.63 -19.66 -4.99
CA THR A 124 3.63 -21.12 -5.01
C THR A 124 2.97 -21.73 -3.78
N LYS A 125 2.82 -20.95 -2.70
CA LYS A 125 2.20 -21.37 -1.43
C LYS A 125 0.73 -20.95 -1.30
N ILE A 126 0.24 -20.13 -2.24
CA ILE A 126 -1.13 -19.60 -2.14
C ILE A 126 -2.16 -20.72 -2.31
N GLU A 127 -1.98 -21.60 -3.29
CA GLU A 127 -2.98 -22.62 -3.65
C GLU A 127 -3.31 -23.55 -2.47
N GLU A 128 -2.31 -23.94 -1.69
CA GLU A 128 -2.50 -24.81 -0.51
C GLU A 128 -3.22 -24.13 0.65
N ALA A 129 -3.20 -22.78 0.68
CA ALA A 129 -3.86 -21.98 1.70
C ALA A 129 -5.31 -21.61 1.35
N ILE A 130 -5.74 -21.88 0.11
CA ILE A 130 -7.10 -21.57 -0.32
C ILE A 130 -8.07 -22.62 0.27
N THR A 131 -9.12 -22.11 0.92
CA THR A 131 -10.24 -22.90 1.45
C THR A 131 -11.56 -22.43 0.82
N GLU A 132 -12.66 -23.09 1.15
CA GLU A 132 -14.01 -22.65 0.76
C GLU A 132 -14.41 -21.30 1.36
N TYR A 133 -13.69 -20.82 2.38
CA TYR A 133 -13.90 -19.54 3.04
C TYR A 133 -13.03 -18.42 2.48
N THR A 134 -12.05 -18.74 1.64
CA THR A 134 -11.13 -17.73 1.06
C THR A 134 -11.86 -16.82 0.09
N LYS A 135 -11.91 -15.51 0.40
CA LYS A 135 -12.61 -14.51 -0.42
C LYS A 135 -11.68 -13.54 -1.14
N ALA A 136 -10.49 -13.30 -0.60
CA ALA A 136 -9.57 -12.34 -1.18
C ALA A 136 -8.12 -12.69 -0.86
N ILE A 137 -7.21 -12.09 -1.62
CA ILE A 137 -5.77 -12.12 -1.40
C ILE A 137 -5.28 -10.67 -1.43
N ILE A 138 -4.48 -10.27 -0.45
CA ILE A 138 -3.86 -8.94 -0.42
C ILE A 138 -2.35 -9.13 -0.62
N PRO A 139 -1.84 -9.03 -1.85
CA PRO A 139 -0.41 -8.99 -2.10
C PRO A 139 0.17 -7.64 -1.68
N VAL A 140 1.45 -7.64 -1.28
CA VAL A 140 2.15 -6.42 -0.87
C VAL A 140 3.46 -6.31 -1.63
N HIS A 141 3.67 -5.21 -2.32
CA HIS A 141 4.92 -4.89 -3.01
C HIS A 141 5.89 -4.24 -2.03
N ILE A 142 6.60 -5.06 -1.24
CA ILE A 142 7.35 -4.57 -0.07
C ILE A 142 8.58 -3.74 -0.42
N GLY A 143 9.12 -3.85 -1.58
CA GLY A 143 10.27 -3.07 -2.06
C GLY A 143 9.99 -2.31 -3.36
N GLY A 144 8.77 -2.32 -3.83
CA GLY A 144 8.35 -1.71 -5.10
C GLY A 144 8.40 -2.67 -6.26
#